data_cba0683a899fe7d45879fd7ea5007142
#
_entry.id   cba0683a899fe7d45879fd7ea5007142
#
_cell.length_a   1.000
_cell.length_b   1.000
_cell.length_c   1.000
_cell.angle_alpha   90.00
_cell.angle_beta   90.00
_cell.angle_gamma   90.00
#
_symmetry.space_group_name_H-M   'P 1'
#
loop_
_entity.id
_entity.type
_entity.pdbx_description
1 polymer ?
#
loop_
_entity_poly.entity_id
_entity_poly.type
_entity_poly.pdbx_seq_one_letter_code
_entity_poly.pdbx_strand_id
1 'polypeptide(L)'
;MPSPRFPIPQGTLDMLILQILSLEPAHGYGIAQRLEHISRSVVQINQGSLYAALHRLQQRGWLRAEWKQSETGREAKFYSLTPAGRRQLAVEKDSWARLSGAVNLIFEEGNQ
;
A
#
# COMPACT_ATOMS: atom_id res chain seq x y z
N MET A 1 12.62 -23.29 2.13
CA MET A 1 12.88 -22.38 1.01
C MET A 1 12.00 -21.16 1.11
N PRO A 2 12.58 -19.97 1.02
CA PRO A 2 11.75 -18.78 1.00
C PRO A 2 10.90 -18.75 -0.27
N SER A 3 9.66 -18.32 -0.15
CA SER A 3 8.77 -18.14 -1.30
C SER A 3 9.35 -17.08 -2.24
N PRO A 4 9.19 -17.23 -3.55
CA PRO A 4 9.61 -16.18 -4.47
C PRO A 4 8.89 -14.88 -4.12
N ARG A 5 9.63 -13.78 -4.15
CA ARG A 5 9.03 -12.46 -3.95
C ARG A 5 8.45 -11.99 -5.27
N PHE A 6 7.22 -11.53 -5.22
CA PHE A 6 6.61 -10.92 -6.38
C PHE A 6 7.07 -9.46 -6.45
N PRO A 7 7.62 -9.02 -7.59
CA PRO A 7 7.94 -7.61 -7.76
C PRO A 7 6.65 -6.80 -7.80
N ILE A 8 6.55 -5.82 -6.90
CA ILE A 8 5.38 -4.94 -6.83
C ILE A 8 5.73 -3.63 -7.52
N PRO A 9 5.05 -3.27 -8.62
CA PRO A 9 5.29 -1.98 -9.25
C PRO A 9 5.04 -0.83 -8.29
N GLN A 10 5.78 0.26 -8.47
CA GLN A 10 5.70 1.42 -7.58
C GLN A 10 4.27 1.94 -7.42
N GLY A 11 3.53 2.08 -8.52
CA GLY A 11 2.15 2.55 -8.46
C GLY A 11 1.23 1.62 -7.68
N THR A 12 1.44 0.31 -7.81
CA THR A 12 0.67 -0.68 -7.07
C THR A 12 0.98 -0.60 -5.57
N LEU A 13 2.25 -0.45 -5.20
CA LEU A 13 2.63 -0.27 -3.80
C LEU A 13 1.98 0.98 -3.21
N ASP A 14 2.00 2.08 -3.94
CA ASP A 14 1.38 3.34 -3.50
C ASP A 14 -0.10 3.15 -3.19
N MET A 15 -0.83 2.48 -4.09
CA MET A 15 -2.25 2.18 -3.90
C MET A 15 -2.48 1.33 -2.65
N LEU A 16 -1.66 0.32 -2.43
CA LEU A 16 -1.81 -0.57 -1.28
C LEU A 16 -1.55 0.15 0.05
N ILE A 17 -0.57 1.05 0.08
CA ILE A 17 -0.32 1.87 1.26
C ILE A 17 -1.53 2.77 1.55
N LEU A 18 -2.07 3.43 0.54
CA LEU A 18 -3.25 4.26 0.71
C LEU A 18 -4.42 3.45 1.26
N GLN A 19 -4.61 2.23 0.77
CA GLN A 19 -5.68 1.36 1.25
C GLN A 19 -5.51 1.00 2.72
N ILE A 20 -4.32 0.62 3.13
CA ILE A 20 -4.07 0.27 4.54
C ILE A 20 -4.35 1.48 5.44
N LEU A 21 -3.90 2.65 5.04
CA LEU A 21 -4.08 3.87 5.83
C LEU A 21 -5.52 4.41 5.78
N SER A 22 -6.35 3.93 4.85
CA SER A 22 -7.77 4.27 4.86
C SER A 22 -8.51 3.62 6.02
N LEU A 23 -7.96 2.54 6.57
CA LEU A 23 -8.57 1.80 7.66
C LEU A 23 -8.24 2.44 9.01
N GLU A 24 -6.99 2.78 9.22
CA GLU A 24 -6.53 3.47 10.43
C GLU A 24 -5.10 3.99 10.22
N PRO A 25 -4.68 4.98 10.99
CA PRO A 25 -3.29 5.43 10.95
C PRO A 25 -2.34 4.31 11.39
N ALA A 26 -1.13 4.30 10.83
CA ALA A 26 -0.12 3.29 11.15
C ALA A 26 1.28 3.82 10.88
N HIS A 27 2.25 3.27 11.61
CA HIS A 27 3.66 3.49 11.30
C HIS A 27 4.13 2.52 10.21
N GLY A 28 5.33 2.78 9.65
CA GLY A 28 5.80 2.00 8.49
C GLY A 28 5.84 0.51 8.72
N TYR A 29 6.38 0.07 9.86
CA TYR A 29 6.43 -1.36 10.18
C TYR A 29 5.03 -1.96 10.25
N GLY A 30 4.09 -1.25 10.86
CA GLY A 30 2.70 -1.71 10.94
C GLY A 30 2.04 -1.83 9.58
N ILE A 31 2.33 -0.89 8.67
CA ILE A 31 1.82 -0.96 7.30
C ILE A 31 2.30 -2.23 6.60
N ALA A 32 3.61 -2.49 6.68
CA ALA A 32 4.21 -3.68 6.05
C ALA A 32 3.63 -4.97 6.63
N GLN A 33 3.50 -5.04 7.95
CA GLN A 33 2.92 -6.22 8.61
C GLN A 33 1.48 -6.47 8.17
N ARG A 34 0.68 -5.43 8.08
CA ARG A 34 -0.73 -5.57 7.69
C ARG A 34 -0.86 -6.02 6.24
N LEU A 35 -0.04 -5.47 5.35
CA LEU A 35 -0.04 -5.89 3.96
C LEU A 35 0.33 -7.37 3.84
N GLU A 36 1.35 -7.80 4.55
CA GLU A 36 1.75 -9.21 4.54
C GLU A 36 0.67 -10.10 5.11
N HIS A 37 0.10 -9.73 6.24
CA HIS A 37 -0.95 -10.52 6.90
C HIS A 37 -2.21 -10.64 6.04
N ILE A 38 -2.73 -9.51 5.55
CA ILE A 38 -3.97 -9.49 4.77
C ILE A 38 -3.81 -10.25 3.46
N SER A 39 -2.64 -10.15 2.83
CA SER A 39 -2.37 -10.82 1.56
C SER A 39 -1.93 -12.28 1.73
N ARG A 40 -1.93 -12.78 2.96
CA ARG A 40 -1.44 -14.14 3.28
C ARG A 40 -0.01 -14.36 2.78
N SER A 41 0.83 -13.40 3.08
CA SER A 41 2.27 -13.37 2.76
C SER A 41 2.60 -13.29 1.28
N VAL A 42 1.63 -13.06 0.41
CA VAL A 42 1.89 -12.85 -1.01
C VAL A 42 2.58 -11.50 -1.24
N VAL A 43 2.09 -10.45 -0.56
CA VAL A 43 2.67 -9.12 -0.68
C VAL A 43 3.67 -8.93 0.45
N GLN A 44 4.96 -8.90 0.09
CA GLN A 44 6.06 -8.67 1.02
C GLN A 44 6.86 -7.49 0.48
N ILE A 45 7.04 -6.47 1.32
CA ILE A 45 7.64 -5.22 0.89
C ILE A 45 8.89 -4.95 1.70
N ASN A 46 10.00 -4.66 1.03
CA ASN A 46 11.22 -4.30 1.74
C ASN A 46 11.12 -2.87 2.29
N GLN A 47 11.88 -2.60 3.34
CA GLN A 47 11.82 -1.32 4.04
C GLN A 47 12.21 -0.14 3.15
N GLY A 48 13.20 -0.31 2.30
CA GLY A 48 13.63 0.77 1.42
C GLY A 48 12.52 1.25 0.49
N SER A 49 11.84 0.31 -0.15
CA SER A 49 10.71 0.62 -1.03
C SER A 49 9.55 1.25 -0.26
N LEU A 50 9.27 0.72 0.93
CA LEU A 50 8.18 1.23 1.77
C LEU A 50 8.42 2.69 2.17
N TYR A 51 9.60 3.00 2.73
CA TYR A 51 9.86 4.37 3.19
C TYR A 51 9.99 5.36 2.04
N ALA A 52 10.54 4.92 0.91
CA ALA A 52 10.56 5.77 -0.29
C ALA A 52 9.14 6.11 -0.75
N ALA A 53 8.24 5.12 -0.72
CA ALA A 53 6.84 5.34 -1.09
C ALA A 53 6.14 6.29 -0.10
N LEU A 54 6.34 6.08 1.21
CA LEU A 54 5.74 6.94 2.23
C LEU A 54 6.19 8.39 2.06
N HIS A 55 7.47 8.60 1.80
CA HIS A 55 8.00 9.94 1.56
C HIS A 55 7.35 10.59 0.34
N ARG A 56 7.27 9.84 -0.75
CA ARG A 56 6.69 10.31 -2.00
C ARG A 56 5.22 10.69 -1.84
N LEU A 57 4.45 9.84 -1.16
CA LEU A 57 3.02 10.08 -0.93
C LEU A 57 2.79 11.27 -0.01
N GLN A 58 3.64 11.44 0.99
CA GLN A 58 3.57 12.60 1.88
C GLN A 58 3.86 13.89 1.12
N GLN A 59 4.87 13.87 0.24
CA GLN A 59 5.21 15.05 -0.57
C GLN A 59 4.07 15.45 -1.51
N ARG A 60 3.29 14.48 -1.99
CA ARG A 60 2.14 14.74 -2.85
C ARG A 60 0.92 15.24 -2.08
N GLY A 61 1.02 15.30 -0.75
CA GLY A 61 -0.09 15.76 0.07
C GLY A 61 -1.17 14.71 0.31
N TRP A 62 -0.90 13.46 0.00
CA TRP A 62 -1.86 12.36 0.20
C TRP A 62 -1.76 11.73 1.57
N LEU A 63 -0.63 11.90 2.24
CA LEU A 63 -0.41 11.43 3.61
C LEU A 63 -0.01 12.57 4.51
N ARG A 64 -0.43 12.47 5.77
CA ARG A 64 0.02 13.30 6.88
C ARG A 64 0.82 12.41 7.82
N ALA A 65 1.86 12.96 8.42
CA ALA A 65 2.68 12.20 9.36
C ALA A 65 2.74 12.93 10.69
N GLU A 66 2.74 12.16 11.79
CA GLU A 66 2.92 12.73 13.12
C GLU A 66 3.68 11.73 13.99
N TRP A 67 4.53 12.26 14.87
CA TRP A 67 5.27 11.45 15.82
C TRP A 67 4.42 11.19 17.06
N LYS A 68 4.31 9.94 17.47
CA LYS A 68 3.63 9.55 18.69
C LYS A 68 4.14 8.20 19.16
N GLN A 69 3.78 7.83 20.41
CA GLN A 69 4.23 6.57 20.97
C GLN A 69 3.51 5.39 20.34
N SER A 70 4.29 4.37 19.97
CA SER A 70 3.77 3.10 19.51
C SER A 70 3.37 2.23 20.70
N GLU A 71 2.82 1.05 20.40
CA GLU A 71 2.41 0.08 21.43
C GLU A 71 3.56 -0.34 22.34
N THR A 72 4.78 -0.33 21.83
CA THR A 72 5.97 -0.69 22.62
C THR A 72 6.52 0.45 23.45
N GLY A 73 5.88 1.63 23.41
CA GLY A 73 6.33 2.81 24.14
C GLY A 73 7.40 3.63 23.42
N ARG A 74 7.85 3.19 22.24
CA ARG A 74 8.82 3.93 21.44
C ARG A 74 8.11 4.94 20.56
N GLU A 75 8.76 6.08 20.34
CA GLU A 75 8.25 7.03 19.38
C GLU A 75 8.36 6.49 17.97
N ALA A 76 7.28 6.65 17.21
CA ALA A 76 7.24 6.24 15.81
C ALA A 76 6.48 7.27 15.00
N LYS A 77 6.83 7.37 13.73
CA LYS A 77 6.16 8.27 12.80
C LYS A 77 4.92 7.56 12.25
N PHE A 78 3.76 8.07 12.63
CA PHE A 78 2.49 7.52 12.17
C PHE A 78 1.98 8.30 10.99
N TYR A 79 1.50 7.56 9.99
CA TYR A 79 0.95 8.14 8.77
C TYR A 79 -0.56 7.97 8.76
N SER A 80 -1.26 8.94 8.19
CA SER A 80 -2.70 8.87 7.98
C SER A 80 -3.05 9.51 6.64
N LEU A 81 -4.22 9.13 6.09
CA LEU A 81 -4.68 9.72 4.85
C LEU A 81 -5.18 11.14 5.07
N THR A 82 -4.83 12.02 4.13
CA THR A 82 -5.48 13.32 4.01
C THR A 82 -6.76 13.15 3.20
N PRO A 83 -7.65 14.16 3.16
CA PRO A 83 -8.79 14.13 2.25
C PRO A 83 -8.38 13.93 0.79
N ALA A 84 -7.27 14.56 0.37
CA ALA A 84 -6.73 14.38 -0.98
C ALA A 84 -6.28 12.93 -1.19
N GLY A 85 -5.67 12.30 -0.17
CA GLY A 85 -5.28 10.89 -0.23
C GLY A 85 -6.47 9.96 -0.39
N ARG A 86 -7.58 10.26 0.28
CA ARG A 86 -8.80 9.46 0.13
C ARG A 86 -9.36 9.54 -1.29
N ARG A 87 -9.36 10.73 -1.87
CA ARG A 87 -9.78 10.91 -3.27
C ARG A 87 -8.87 10.16 -4.22
N GLN A 88 -7.55 10.22 -3.97
CA GLN A 88 -6.59 9.52 -4.81
C GLN A 88 -6.76 8.00 -4.71
N LEU A 89 -7.04 7.48 -3.52
CA LEU A 89 -7.30 6.06 -3.35
C LEU A 89 -8.47 5.60 -4.21
N ALA A 90 -9.55 6.38 -4.24
CA ALA A 90 -10.71 6.04 -5.06
C ALA A 90 -10.35 5.96 -6.55
N VAL A 91 -9.52 6.88 -7.03
CA VAL A 91 -9.04 6.89 -8.42
C VAL A 91 -8.19 5.66 -8.70
N GLU A 92 -7.27 5.32 -7.78
CA GLU A 92 -6.38 4.17 -7.95
C GLU A 92 -7.16 2.85 -7.95
N LYS A 93 -8.15 2.72 -7.07
CA LYS A 93 -8.96 1.51 -7.00
C LYS A 93 -9.79 1.32 -8.27
N ASP A 94 -10.35 2.39 -8.80
CA ASP A 94 -11.09 2.33 -10.06
C ASP A 94 -10.18 1.90 -11.21
N SER A 95 -9.02 2.51 -11.32
CA SER A 95 -8.05 2.16 -12.37
C SER A 95 -7.62 0.70 -12.27
N TRP A 96 -7.36 0.23 -11.06
CA TRP A 96 -6.97 -1.16 -10.82
C TRP A 96 -8.09 -2.14 -11.22
N ALA A 97 -9.34 -1.84 -10.84
CA ALA A 97 -10.48 -2.69 -11.17
C ALA A 97 -10.64 -2.82 -12.69
N ARG A 98 -10.49 -1.70 -13.40
CA ARG A 98 -10.60 -1.70 -14.87
C ARG A 98 -9.47 -2.45 -15.52
N LEU A 99 -8.24 -2.23 -15.09
CA LEU A 99 -7.08 -2.94 -15.66
C LEU A 99 -7.13 -4.43 -15.36
N SER A 100 -7.36 -4.81 -14.12
CA SER A 100 -7.39 -6.22 -13.74
C SER A 100 -8.54 -6.96 -14.42
N GLY A 101 -9.70 -6.30 -14.56
CA GLY A 101 -10.81 -6.86 -15.30
C GLY A 101 -10.47 -7.10 -16.76
N ALA A 102 -9.81 -6.15 -17.40
CA ALA A 102 -9.38 -6.29 -18.79
C ALA A 102 -8.35 -7.41 -18.96
N VAL A 103 -7.40 -7.50 -18.02
CA VAL A 103 -6.39 -8.58 -18.05
C VAL A 103 -7.05 -9.95 -17.94
N ASN A 104 -8.03 -10.08 -17.04
CA ASN A 104 -8.74 -11.34 -16.86
C ASN A 104 -9.52 -11.73 -18.12
N LEU A 105 -10.14 -10.77 -18.81
CA LEU A 105 -10.82 -11.03 -20.09
C LEU A 105 -9.83 -11.55 -21.14
N ILE A 106 -8.65 -10.97 -21.18
CA ILE A 106 -7.62 -11.40 -22.14
C ILE A 106 -7.17 -12.83 -21.81
N PHE A 107 -7.01 -13.17 -20.53
CA PHE A 107 -6.66 -14.53 -20.13
C PHE A 107 -7.74 -15.54 -20.48
N GLU A 108 -9.00 -15.17 -20.31
CA GLU A 108 -10.12 -16.05 -20.66
C GLU A 108 -10.14 -16.38 -22.16
N GLU A 109 -9.89 -15.38 -22.99
CA GLU A 109 -9.83 -15.57 -24.45
C GLU A 109 -8.72 -16.57 -24.83
N GLY A 110 -7.59 -16.49 -24.16
CA GLY A 110 -6.47 -17.39 -24.40
C GLY A 110 -6.72 -18.84 -23.98
N ASN A 111 -7.76 -19.09 -23.19
CA ASN A 111 -8.07 -20.43 -22.68
C ASN A 111 -9.14 -21.15 -23.46
N GLN A 112 -9.54 -20.63 -24.60
CA GLN A 112 -10.55 -21.27 -25.46
C GLN A 112 -9.94 -22.22 -26.46
#